data_ad2d11656ee4436ee2aa1356d4a96789
#
_entry.id   ad2d11656ee4436ee2aa1356d4a96789
#
_cell.length_a   1.000
_cell.length_b   1.000
_cell.length_c   1.000
_cell.angle_alpha   90.00
_cell.angle_beta   90.00
_cell.angle_gamma   90.00
#
_symmetry.space_group_name_H-M   'P 1'
#
loop_
_entity.id
_entity.type
_entity.pdbx_description
1 polymer ?
#
loop_
_entity_poly.entity_id
_entity_poly.type
_entity_poly.pdbx_seq_one_letter_code
_entity_poly.pdbx_strand_id
1 'polypeptide(L)'
;MKHLSTLAVGLLIGAAVLQYSNVASGQGDGWVTLVDSTKMGDWDEVGKANWAMKDGALTADKLDGKDLSYLVAKTSYKDFQIKAEFWTDEEANSGIFLRCDETKKIDSKICYEVNIFDKRPDPSYGTGAIVDVAKVDPMPKAAGKWNTYEITAQGPHLVVVLNGQKTADVQDSKHLGGPFALQYGSGVVKFRKVQIKPL
;
A
#
# COMPACT_ATOMS: atom_id res chain seq x y z
N MET A 1 -52.62 27.09 69.58
CA MET A 1 -51.68 27.82 68.70
C MET A 1 -50.80 26.76 68.11
N LYS A 2 -51.01 26.46 66.80
CA LYS A 2 -50.32 25.37 66.10
C LYS A 2 -49.25 26.01 65.21
N HIS A 3 -47.95 25.67 65.44
CA HIS A 3 -46.85 26.06 64.57
C HIS A 3 -46.69 25.11 63.37
N LEU A 4 -46.87 25.59 62.18
CA LEU A 4 -46.58 24.89 60.96
C LEU A 4 -45.08 25.10 60.64
N SER A 5 -44.35 24.03 60.62
CA SER A 5 -42.94 24.05 60.09
C SER A 5 -42.94 23.68 58.59
N THR A 6 -42.49 24.58 57.75
CA THR A 6 -42.37 24.39 56.32
C THR A 6 -41.02 23.76 56.05
N LEU A 7 -41.01 22.52 55.50
CA LEU A 7 -39.79 21.86 55.00
C LEU A 7 -39.54 22.34 53.57
N ALA A 8 -38.38 22.99 53.36
CA ALA A 8 -37.87 23.33 52.02
C ALA A 8 -37.06 22.16 51.47
N VAL A 9 -37.55 21.54 50.40
CA VAL A 9 -36.82 20.50 49.64
C VAL A 9 -35.97 21.22 48.59
N GLY A 10 -34.67 21.21 48.83
CA GLY A 10 -33.69 21.72 47.85
C GLY A 10 -33.43 20.70 46.75
N LEU A 11 -33.80 21.02 45.51
CA LEU A 11 -33.53 20.23 44.33
C LEU A 11 -32.12 20.55 43.83
N LEU A 12 -31.14 19.65 44.04
CA LEU A 12 -29.79 19.73 43.47
C LEU A 12 -29.87 19.22 42.02
N ILE A 13 -29.85 20.13 41.06
CA ILE A 13 -29.69 19.82 39.64
C ILE A 13 -28.20 19.63 39.41
N GLY A 14 -27.76 18.39 39.32
CA GLY A 14 -26.41 18.03 38.92
C GLY A 14 -26.24 18.27 37.41
N ALA A 15 -25.51 19.32 37.03
CA ALA A 15 -25.11 19.52 35.65
C ALA A 15 -24.02 18.49 35.28
N ALA A 16 -24.40 17.46 34.53
CA ALA A 16 -23.44 16.56 33.90
C ALA A 16 -22.74 17.32 32.76
N VAL A 17 -21.50 17.73 33.01
CA VAL A 17 -20.64 18.27 31.96
C VAL A 17 -20.16 17.09 31.10
N LEU A 18 -20.80 16.88 29.97
CA LEU A 18 -20.25 16.01 28.92
C LEU A 18 -18.94 16.64 28.40
N GLN A 19 -17.82 16.08 28.81
CA GLN A 19 -16.54 16.37 28.17
C GLN A 19 -16.55 15.72 26.79
N TYR A 20 -16.84 16.49 25.75
CA TYR A 20 -16.54 16.12 24.38
C TYR A 20 -15.01 16.11 24.26
N SER A 21 -14.41 14.94 24.24
CA SER A 21 -13.05 14.75 23.81
C SER A 21 -13.00 15.18 22.34
N ASN A 22 -12.45 16.36 22.08
CA ASN A 22 -12.06 16.76 20.74
C ASN A 22 -10.98 15.77 20.28
N VAL A 23 -11.40 14.70 19.59
CA VAL A 23 -10.52 13.97 18.70
C VAL A 23 -10.22 14.98 17.58
N ALA A 24 -9.06 15.61 17.68
CA ALA A 24 -8.52 16.39 16.58
C ALA A 24 -8.39 15.41 15.41
N SER A 25 -9.40 15.39 14.53
CA SER A 25 -9.27 14.86 13.19
C SER A 25 -8.28 15.79 12.49
N GLY A 26 -6.99 15.43 12.58
CA GLY A 26 -6.02 15.95 11.66
C GLY A 26 -6.59 15.65 10.28
N GLN A 27 -6.96 16.71 9.55
CA GLN A 27 -7.33 16.65 8.15
C GLN A 27 -6.04 16.28 7.43
N GLY A 28 -5.70 14.97 7.47
CA GLY A 28 -4.60 14.40 6.72
C GLY A 28 -4.89 14.64 5.24
N ASP A 29 -3.87 14.82 4.48
CA ASP A 29 -3.87 15.00 3.01
C ASP A 29 -4.51 13.82 2.24
N GLY A 30 -5.28 12.96 2.93
CA GLY A 30 -5.99 11.78 2.43
C GLY A 30 -5.11 10.55 2.24
N TRP A 31 -3.84 10.61 2.62
CA TRP A 31 -2.94 9.45 2.56
C TRP A 31 -3.11 8.51 3.76
N VAL A 32 -3.30 7.23 3.47
CA VAL A 32 -3.29 6.14 4.46
C VAL A 32 -1.92 5.47 4.42
N THR A 33 -1.20 5.49 5.54
CA THR A 33 0.10 4.83 5.66
C THR A 33 -0.10 3.37 6.05
N LEU A 34 0.38 2.46 5.21
CA LEU A 34 0.31 1.01 5.41
C LEU A 34 1.62 0.44 5.96
N VAL A 35 2.76 0.88 5.42
CA VAL A 35 4.10 0.55 5.92
C VAL A 35 4.83 1.84 6.27
N ASP A 36 5.47 1.87 7.43
CA ASP A 36 6.45 2.90 7.83
C ASP A 36 7.59 2.26 8.62
N SER A 37 8.49 3.06 9.18
CA SER A 37 9.66 2.57 9.92
C SER A 37 9.31 1.77 11.20
N THR A 38 8.07 1.79 11.66
CA THR A 38 7.62 1.19 12.93
C THR A 38 6.60 0.09 12.76
N LYS A 39 5.88 0.05 11.63
CA LYS A 39 4.83 -0.94 11.37
C LYS A 39 4.89 -1.50 9.97
N MET A 40 4.62 -2.79 9.85
CA MET A 40 4.52 -3.47 8.55
C MET A 40 3.13 -3.43 7.92
N GLY A 41 2.13 -2.88 8.60
CA GLY A 41 0.75 -2.91 8.15
C GLY A 41 0.00 -4.19 8.52
N ASP A 42 -1.24 -4.26 8.06
CA ASP A 42 -2.14 -5.41 8.22
C ASP A 42 -2.51 -5.96 6.84
N TRP A 43 -1.97 -7.11 6.51
CA TRP A 43 -2.04 -7.73 5.19
C TRP A 43 -2.61 -9.14 5.27
N ASP A 44 -3.22 -9.59 4.18
CA ASP A 44 -3.45 -11.01 3.93
C ASP A 44 -2.25 -11.56 3.16
N GLU A 45 -1.64 -12.64 3.65
CA GLU A 45 -0.47 -13.24 3.01
C GLU A 45 -0.90 -14.34 2.05
N VAL A 46 -0.39 -14.29 0.81
CA VAL A 46 -0.51 -15.34 -0.21
C VAL A 46 0.89 -15.85 -0.52
N GLY A 47 1.06 -17.17 -0.55
CA GLY A 47 2.41 -17.77 -0.53
C GLY A 47 3.07 -17.58 0.82
N LYS A 48 4.38 -17.84 0.92
CA LYS A 48 5.13 -17.70 2.16
C LYS A 48 6.51 -17.14 1.92
N ALA A 49 6.79 -15.98 2.52
CA ALA A 49 8.13 -15.42 2.63
C ALA A 49 8.38 -14.98 4.09
N ASN A 50 9.62 -14.73 4.41
CA ASN A 50 10.01 -14.29 5.75
C ASN A 50 9.85 -12.78 5.97
N TRP A 51 8.67 -12.24 5.60
CA TRP A 51 8.36 -10.82 5.78
C TRP A 51 8.53 -10.39 7.25
N ALA A 52 9.36 -9.39 7.48
CA ALA A 52 9.60 -8.85 8.82
C ALA A 52 10.07 -7.40 8.77
N MET A 53 9.82 -6.65 9.84
CA MET A 53 10.44 -5.35 10.03
C MET A 53 11.91 -5.55 10.41
N LYS A 54 12.83 -5.02 9.57
CA LYS A 54 14.29 -5.04 9.79
C LYS A 54 14.84 -3.65 9.45
N ASP A 55 15.57 -3.04 10.36
CA ASP A 55 16.22 -1.74 10.18
C ASP A 55 15.28 -0.62 9.65
N GLY A 56 14.06 -0.57 10.18
CA GLY A 56 13.06 0.42 9.81
C GLY A 56 12.41 0.21 8.43
N ALA A 57 12.49 -1.01 7.89
CA ALA A 57 11.84 -1.38 6.64
C ALA A 57 11.20 -2.77 6.72
N LEU A 58 10.06 -2.93 6.07
CA LEU A 58 9.46 -4.22 5.79
C LEU A 58 10.34 -4.95 4.77
N THR A 59 10.92 -6.06 5.18
CA THR A 59 11.96 -6.77 4.41
C THR A 59 11.54 -8.23 4.18
N ALA A 60 11.80 -8.73 2.96
CA ALA A 60 11.81 -10.16 2.65
C ALA A 60 13.10 -10.50 1.90
N ASP A 61 13.69 -11.64 2.23
CA ASP A 61 14.93 -12.14 1.63
C ASP A 61 14.93 -13.65 1.39
N LYS A 62 13.79 -14.34 1.69
CA LYS A 62 13.66 -15.77 1.52
C LYS A 62 12.21 -16.20 1.34
N LEU A 63 11.96 -17.13 0.40
CA LEU A 63 10.72 -17.91 0.33
C LEU A 63 10.78 -19.12 1.26
N ASP A 64 9.68 -19.42 1.94
CA ASP A 64 9.45 -20.65 2.69
C ASP A 64 8.70 -21.66 1.84
N GLY A 65 9.08 -21.83 0.57
CA GLY A 65 8.44 -22.70 -0.41
C GLY A 65 8.91 -22.44 -1.82
N LYS A 66 8.11 -22.84 -2.82
CA LYS A 66 8.39 -22.61 -4.25
C LYS A 66 7.54 -21.51 -4.86
N ASP A 67 6.44 -21.17 -4.20
CA ASP A 67 5.50 -20.18 -4.70
C ASP A 67 5.93 -18.77 -4.31
N LEU A 68 5.65 -17.81 -5.19
CA LEU A 68 5.86 -16.38 -4.91
C LEU A 68 5.00 -15.96 -3.71
N SER A 69 5.48 -15.00 -2.95
CA SER A 69 4.75 -14.45 -1.80
C SER A 69 4.24 -13.05 -2.08
N TYR A 70 3.03 -12.77 -1.57
CA TYR A 70 2.38 -11.49 -1.71
C TYR A 70 1.78 -11.05 -0.37
N LEU A 71 1.94 -9.78 -0.04
CA LEU A 71 1.19 -9.11 1.00
C LEU A 71 0.05 -8.35 0.33
N VAL A 72 -1.17 -8.84 0.49
CA VAL A 72 -2.38 -8.31 -0.16
C VAL A 72 -3.09 -7.37 0.80
N ALA A 73 -3.39 -6.15 0.34
CA ALA A 73 -4.15 -5.19 1.14
C ALA A 73 -5.57 -5.69 1.41
N LYS A 74 -6.05 -5.57 2.64
CA LYS A 74 -7.41 -5.98 3.03
C LYS A 74 -8.51 -5.10 2.44
N THR A 75 -8.15 -3.90 2.02
CA THR A 75 -9.08 -2.93 1.41
C THR A 75 -8.93 -2.93 -0.10
N SER A 76 -10.05 -2.99 -0.80
CA SER A 76 -10.13 -2.79 -2.26
C SER A 76 -10.28 -1.32 -2.59
N TYR A 77 -9.66 -0.89 -3.68
CA TYR A 77 -9.69 0.48 -4.18
C TYR A 77 -10.06 0.48 -5.67
N LYS A 78 -10.75 1.53 -6.10
CA LYS A 78 -11.10 1.75 -7.50
C LYS A 78 -10.14 2.77 -8.12
N ASP A 79 -10.19 3.99 -7.64
CA ASP A 79 -9.32 5.08 -8.06
C ASP A 79 -8.43 5.48 -6.89
N PHE A 80 -7.13 5.55 -7.13
CA PHE A 80 -6.18 5.79 -6.05
C PHE A 80 -4.80 6.22 -6.56
N GLN A 81 -4.01 6.73 -5.64
CA GLN A 81 -2.57 6.91 -5.80
C GLN A 81 -1.83 6.06 -4.77
N ILE A 82 -0.69 5.50 -5.15
CA ILE A 82 0.26 4.82 -4.25
C ILE A 82 1.57 5.59 -4.27
N LYS A 83 2.19 5.76 -3.10
CA LYS A 83 3.59 6.12 -2.93
C LYS A 83 4.28 4.99 -2.19
N ALA A 84 5.35 4.45 -2.79
CA ALA A 84 6.13 3.36 -2.19
C ALA A 84 7.63 3.66 -2.28
N GLU A 85 8.30 3.67 -1.13
CA GLU A 85 9.76 3.73 -1.08
C GLU A 85 10.30 2.31 -0.90
N PHE A 86 11.12 1.86 -1.85
CA PHE A 86 11.64 0.50 -1.89
C PHE A 86 13.14 0.45 -2.18
N TRP A 87 13.78 -0.62 -1.73
CA TRP A 87 15.16 -0.96 -2.03
C TRP A 87 15.24 -2.43 -2.44
N THR A 88 16.09 -2.74 -3.41
CA THR A 88 16.34 -4.11 -3.85
C THR A 88 17.81 -4.37 -4.06
N ASP A 89 18.22 -5.63 -3.96
CA ASP A 89 19.49 -6.08 -4.54
C ASP A 89 19.35 -6.36 -6.05
N GLU A 90 20.43 -6.81 -6.68
CA GLU A 90 20.46 -7.11 -8.12
C GLU A 90 19.70 -8.38 -8.50
N GLU A 91 19.43 -9.30 -7.54
CA GLU A 91 18.74 -10.57 -7.76
C GLU A 91 17.22 -10.48 -7.47
N ALA A 92 16.76 -9.30 -7.09
CA ALA A 92 15.38 -9.13 -6.71
C ALA A 92 14.42 -9.29 -7.89
N ASN A 93 13.36 -10.06 -7.64
CA ASN A 93 12.14 -10.10 -8.41
C ASN A 93 10.99 -9.71 -7.48
N SER A 94 10.37 -8.57 -7.74
CA SER A 94 9.31 -7.98 -6.94
C SER A 94 8.38 -7.14 -7.83
N GLY A 95 7.33 -6.58 -7.24
CA GLY A 95 6.38 -5.71 -7.93
C GLY A 95 5.31 -5.17 -6.98
N ILE A 96 4.58 -4.19 -7.47
CA ILE A 96 3.37 -3.67 -6.84
C ILE A 96 2.20 -4.02 -7.76
N PHE A 97 1.32 -4.89 -7.29
CA PHE A 97 0.15 -5.36 -8.03
C PHE A 97 -1.04 -4.48 -7.70
N LEU A 98 -1.80 -4.05 -8.70
CA LEU A 98 -2.90 -3.11 -8.57
C LEU A 98 -4.21 -3.74 -9.01
N ARG A 99 -5.32 -3.40 -8.33
CA ARG A 99 -6.68 -3.77 -8.74
C ARG A 99 -6.83 -5.26 -9.03
N CYS A 100 -6.37 -6.10 -8.11
CA CYS A 100 -6.47 -7.55 -8.25
C CYS A 100 -7.94 -8.01 -8.21
N ASP A 101 -8.35 -8.84 -9.17
CA ASP A 101 -9.72 -9.35 -9.28
C ASP A 101 -10.05 -10.34 -8.15
N GLU A 102 -9.03 -10.98 -7.57
CA GLU A 102 -9.15 -11.86 -6.42
C GLU A 102 -7.95 -11.73 -5.47
N THR A 103 -8.07 -12.29 -4.26
CA THR A 103 -7.06 -12.14 -3.20
C THR A 103 -6.25 -13.40 -2.91
N LYS A 104 -6.68 -14.56 -3.42
CA LYS A 104 -6.06 -15.86 -3.11
C LYS A 104 -5.02 -16.30 -4.14
N LYS A 105 -5.08 -15.75 -5.32
CA LYS A 105 -4.12 -15.98 -6.39
C LYS A 105 -3.74 -14.63 -6.98
N ILE A 106 -2.48 -14.29 -6.99
CA ILE A 106 -1.97 -13.01 -7.51
C ILE A 106 -1.05 -13.31 -8.69
N ASP A 107 -1.35 -12.73 -9.85
CA ASP A 107 -0.49 -12.76 -11.04
C ASP A 107 -0.84 -11.59 -11.98
N SER A 108 -0.04 -11.33 -13.01
CA SER A 108 -0.24 -10.26 -13.99
C SER A 108 -1.45 -10.44 -14.91
N LYS A 109 -2.15 -11.57 -14.84
CA LYS A 109 -3.38 -11.81 -15.63
C LYS A 109 -4.62 -11.28 -14.94
N ILE A 110 -4.61 -11.25 -13.61
CA ILE A 110 -5.73 -10.82 -12.76
C ILE A 110 -5.47 -9.52 -12.02
N CYS A 111 -4.29 -8.92 -12.20
CA CYS A 111 -3.88 -7.62 -11.66
C CYS A 111 -3.08 -6.85 -12.71
N TYR A 112 -2.88 -5.55 -12.50
CA TYR A 112 -1.79 -4.81 -13.13
C TYR A 112 -0.53 -4.94 -12.28
N GLU A 113 0.56 -5.47 -12.85
CA GLU A 113 1.84 -5.61 -12.18
C GLU A 113 2.78 -4.46 -12.55
N VAL A 114 2.99 -3.51 -11.63
CA VAL A 114 4.08 -2.53 -11.73
C VAL A 114 5.38 -3.19 -11.28
N ASN A 115 6.24 -3.51 -12.24
CA ASN A 115 7.35 -4.42 -12.02
C ASN A 115 8.57 -3.78 -11.31
N ILE A 116 9.24 -4.59 -10.50
CA ILE A 116 10.56 -4.31 -9.87
C ILE A 116 11.45 -5.50 -10.15
N PHE A 117 12.05 -5.56 -11.35
CA PHE A 117 12.88 -6.67 -11.77
C PHE A 117 13.91 -6.21 -12.81
N ASP A 118 15.11 -5.85 -12.36
CA ASP A 118 16.18 -5.32 -13.21
C ASP A 118 16.80 -6.36 -14.14
N LYS A 119 16.70 -7.66 -13.82
CA LYS A 119 17.22 -8.79 -14.60
C LYS A 119 16.13 -9.52 -15.39
N ARG A 120 14.94 -8.89 -15.58
CA ARG A 120 13.89 -9.52 -16.36
C ARG A 120 14.39 -9.89 -17.77
N PRO A 121 14.13 -11.13 -18.26
CA PRO A 121 14.61 -11.57 -19.58
C PRO A 121 14.15 -10.69 -20.74
N ASP A 122 12.89 -10.21 -20.71
CA ASP A 122 12.44 -9.12 -21.57
C ASP A 122 12.52 -7.80 -20.80
N PRO A 123 13.57 -6.98 -21.03
CA PRO A 123 13.76 -5.74 -20.28
C PRO A 123 12.68 -4.70 -20.54
N SER A 124 11.94 -4.79 -21.65
CA SER A 124 10.85 -3.86 -21.93
C SER A 124 9.69 -3.98 -20.92
N TYR A 125 9.60 -5.11 -20.21
CA TYR A 125 8.68 -5.31 -19.10
C TYR A 125 9.39 -5.42 -17.74
N GLY A 126 10.63 -4.96 -17.63
CA GLY A 126 11.38 -4.90 -16.38
C GLY A 126 10.92 -3.79 -15.45
N THR A 127 11.83 -3.33 -14.60
CA THR A 127 11.55 -2.29 -13.60
C THR A 127 10.94 -1.04 -14.25
N GLY A 128 9.80 -0.59 -13.71
CA GLY A 128 9.08 0.59 -14.20
C GLY A 128 7.98 0.33 -15.22
N ALA A 129 7.93 -0.87 -15.81
CA ALA A 129 6.86 -1.27 -16.73
C ALA A 129 5.58 -1.68 -15.99
N ILE A 130 4.45 -1.74 -16.71
CA ILE A 130 3.28 -2.52 -16.32
C ILE A 130 3.28 -3.78 -17.17
N VAL A 131 3.52 -4.93 -16.55
CA VAL A 131 3.73 -6.21 -17.26
C VAL A 131 2.56 -6.53 -18.17
N ASP A 132 2.88 -6.89 -19.42
CA ASP A 132 1.93 -7.20 -20.51
C ASP A 132 0.97 -6.06 -20.91
N VAL A 133 1.14 -4.84 -20.35
CA VAL A 133 0.27 -3.68 -20.58
C VAL A 133 1.04 -2.47 -21.11
N ALA A 134 2.10 -2.05 -20.43
CA ALA A 134 2.90 -0.89 -20.82
C ALA A 134 4.39 -1.18 -20.69
N LYS A 135 5.10 -1.08 -21.81
CA LYS A 135 6.54 -1.25 -21.87
C LYS A 135 7.27 -0.02 -21.32
N VAL A 136 8.48 -0.23 -20.84
CA VAL A 136 9.43 0.82 -20.47
C VAL A 136 10.64 0.78 -21.41
N ASP A 137 11.09 1.96 -21.89
CA ASP A 137 12.29 2.09 -22.70
C ASP A 137 12.91 3.49 -22.52
N PRO A 138 14.18 3.62 -22.09
CA PRO A 138 15.02 2.55 -21.55
C PRO A 138 14.54 2.09 -20.16
N MET A 139 14.76 0.81 -19.83
CA MET A 139 14.45 0.29 -18.49
C MET A 139 15.39 0.91 -17.45
N PRO A 140 14.86 1.58 -16.41
CA PRO A 140 15.68 2.11 -15.33
C PRO A 140 16.20 0.99 -14.43
N LYS A 141 17.32 1.24 -13.73
CA LYS A 141 17.89 0.34 -12.73
C LYS A 141 17.50 0.78 -11.32
N ALA A 142 16.95 -0.14 -10.55
CA ALA A 142 16.51 0.10 -9.18
C ALA A 142 17.46 -0.48 -8.12
N ALA A 143 18.23 -1.52 -8.47
CA ALA A 143 19.06 -2.24 -7.50
C ALA A 143 20.13 -1.36 -6.82
N GLY A 144 20.40 -1.68 -5.54
CA GLY A 144 21.48 -1.07 -4.75
C GLY A 144 21.17 0.30 -4.16
N LYS A 145 19.97 0.85 -4.36
CA LYS A 145 19.57 2.18 -3.86
C LYS A 145 18.10 2.22 -3.45
N TRP A 146 17.75 3.20 -2.62
CA TRP A 146 16.36 3.52 -2.36
C TRP A 146 15.71 4.21 -3.56
N ASN A 147 14.51 3.77 -3.89
CA ASN A 147 13.71 4.27 -5.00
C ASN A 147 12.33 4.67 -4.51
N THR A 148 11.66 5.53 -5.27
CA THR A 148 10.28 5.92 -5.01
C THR A 148 9.43 5.62 -6.23
N TYR A 149 8.39 4.80 -6.06
CA TYR A 149 7.27 4.72 -6.98
C TYR A 149 6.17 5.70 -6.56
N GLU A 150 5.66 6.44 -7.54
CA GLU A 150 4.38 7.14 -7.49
C GLU A 150 3.50 6.55 -8.60
N ILE A 151 2.40 5.91 -8.20
CA ILE A 151 1.52 5.18 -9.10
C ILE A 151 0.13 5.80 -9.00
N THR A 152 -0.48 6.13 -10.13
CA THR A 152 -1.87 6.61 -10.19
C THR A 152 -2.70 5.63 -11.01
N ALA A 153 -3.84 5.23 -10.47
CA ALA A 153 -4.88 4.47 -11.15
C ALA A 153 -6.19 5.24 -11.04
N GLN A 154 -6.68 5.82 -12.14
CA GLN A 154 -7.91 6.62 -12.17
C GLN A 154 -8.74 6.28 -13.41
N GLY A 155 -9.92 5.68 -13.23
CA GLY A 155 -10.65 5.07 -14.34
C GLY A 155 -9.75 4.08 -15.09
N PRO A 156 -9.67 4.14 -16.42
CA PRO A 156 -8.75 3.30 -17.20
C PRO A 156 -7.31 3.84 -17.24
N HIS A 157 -7.04 5.02 -16.71
CA HIS A 157 -5.73 5.67 -16.81
C HIS A 157 -4.79 5.16 -15.73
N LEU A 158 -3.66 4.60 -16.15
CA LEU A 158 -2.58 4.11 -15.30
C LEU A 158 -1.31 4.91 -15.58
N VAL A 159 -0.73 5.50 -14.55
CA VAL A 159 0.53 6.24 -14.65
C VAL A 159 1.51 5.70 -13.61
N VAL A 160 2.73 5.42 -14.04
CA VAL A 160 3.84 5.00 -13.17
C VAL A 160 4.98 5.99 -13.28
N VAL A 161 5.42 6.50 -12.14
CA VAL A 161 6.58 7.39 -12.01
C VAL A 161 7.59 6.72 -11.08
N LEU A 162 8.81 6.51 -11.56
CA LEU A 162 9.92 5.98 -10.78
C LEU A 162 10.99 7.08 -10.60
N ASN A 163 11.27 7.45 -9.35
CA ASN A 163 12.27 8.47 -9.01
C ASN A 163 12.06 9.81 -9.77
N GLY A 164 10.78 10.22 -9.93
CA GLY A 164 10.40 11.44 -10.64
C GLY A 164 10.36 11.30 -12.17
N GLN A 165 10.74 10.17 -12.74
CA GLN A 165 10.64 9.90 -14.17
C GLN A 165 9.42 9.04 -14.49
N LYS A 166 8.54 9.50 -15.39
CA LYS A 166 7.42 8.72 -15.88
C LYS A 166 7.91 7.54 -16.72
N THR A 167 7.57 6.31 -16.28
CA THR A 167 7.98 5.06 -16.92
C THR A 167 6.85 4.36 -17.65
N ALA A 168 5.59 4.59 -17.24
CA ALA A 168 4.42 4.12 -17.96
C ALA A 168 3.30 5.16 -17.89
N ASP A 169 2.52 5.26 -18.97
CA ASP A 169 1.35 6.13 -19.10
C ASP A 169 0.43 5.49 -20.14
N VAL A 170 -0.68 4.84 -19.68
CA VAL A 170 -1.49 4.01 -20.54
C VAL A 170 -2.97 4.04 -20.14
N GLN A 171 -3.84 3.82 -21.12
CA GLN A 171 -5.27 3.59 -20.92
C GLN A 171 -5.55 2.09 -21.05
N ASP A 172 -6.00 1.46 -19.98
CA ASP A 172 -6.40 0.06 -19.95
C ASP A 172 -7.55 -0.13 -18.96
N SER A 173 -8.61 -0.82 -19.36
CA SER A 173 -9.82 -1.02 -18.57
C SER A 173 -10.03 -2.47 -18.12
N LYS A 174 -9.01 -3.31 -18.20
CA LYS A 174 -9.12 -4.73 -17.86
C LYS A 174 -9.45 -4.95 -16.38
N HIS A 175 -8.80 -4.21 -15.49
CA HIS A 175 -9.03 -4.27 -14.05
C HIS A 175 -9.43 -2.89 -13.51
N LEU A 176 -10.65 -2.74 -13.04
CA LEU A 176 -11.22 -1.43 -12.65
C LEU A 176 -11.28 -1.19 -11.14
N GLY A 177 -10.92 -2.17 -10.33
CA GLY A 177 -10.90 -2.06 -8.87
C GLY A 177 -10.48 -3.36 -8.22
N GLY A 178 -10.05 -3.30 -6.97
CA GLY A 178 -9.58 -4.44 -6.21
C GLY A 178 -8.49 -4.04 -5.21
N PRO A 179 -7.99 -4.98 -4.41
CA PRO A 179 -6.84 -4.74 -3.55
C PRO A 179 -5.57 -4.54 -4.37
N PHE A 180 -4.56 -3.96 -3.74
CA PHE A 180 -3.20 -4.01 -4.26
C PHE A 180 -2.35 -4.97 -3.42
N ALA A 181 -1.20 -5.38 -3.96
CA ALA A 181 -0.30 -6.28 -3.25
C ALA A 181 1.17 -5.91 -3.48
N LEU A 182 2.00 -6.24 -2.49
CA LEU A 182 3.46 -6.19 -2.57
C LEU A 182 3.97 -7.62 -2.82
N GLN A 183 4.85 -7.80 -3.79
CA GLN A 183 5.38 -9.11 -4.16
C GLN A 183 6.78 -9.34 -3.59
N TYR A 184 7.06 -10.60 -3.23
CA TYR A 184 8.39 -11.15 -3.08
C TYR A 184 8.54 -12.41 -3.93
N GLY A 185 9.51 -12.40 -4.84
CA GLY A 185 9.86 -13.54 -5.70
C GLY A 185 11.27 -14.05 -5.46
N SER A 186 12.26 -13.17 -5.39
CA SER A 186 13.67 -13.52 -5.14
C SER A 186 14.48 -12.31 -4.70
N GLY A 187 15.74 -12.55 -4.33
CA GLY A 187 16.69 -11.53 -3.92
C GLY A 187 16.35 -10.93 -2.55
N VAL A 188 16.70 -9.68 -2.34
CA VAL A 188 16.33 -8.90 -1.15
C VAL A 188 15.44 -7.74 -1.56
N VAL A 189 14.28 -7.64 -0.94
CA VAL A 189 13.31 -6.56 -1.15
C VAL A 189 13.02 -5.87 0.17
N LYS A 190 13.02 -4.54 0.18
CA LYS A 190 12.69 -3.73 1.35
C LYS A 190 11.71 -2.63 0.97
N PHE A 191 10.70 -2.41 1.82
CA PHE A 191 9.77 -1.27 1.75
C PHE A 191 9.83 -0.50 3.05
N ARG A 192 10.21 0.78 3.03
CA ARG A 192 10.26 1.60 4.26
C ARG A 192 9.09 2.56 4.40
N LYS A 193 8.36 2.80 3.31
CA LYS A 193 7.16 3.61 3.30
C LYS A 193 6.23 3.14 2.18
N VAL A 194 5.01 2.78 2.53
CA VAL A 194 3.95 2.47 1.56
C VAL A 194 2.70 3.20 2.00
N GLN A 195 2.20 4.06 1.13
CA GLN A 195 1.01 4.89 1.37
C GLN A 195 0.06 4.77 0.20
N ILE A 196 -1.24 4.83 0.47
CA ILE A 196 -2.29 4.89 -0.54
C ILE A 196 -3.24 6.06 -0.26
N LYS A 197 -3.71 6.70 -1.31
CA LYS A 197 -4.70 7.77 -1.27
C LYS A 197 -5.83 7.43 -2.22
N PRO A 198 -7.06 7.14 -1.74
CA PRO A 198 -8.25 7.09 -2.58
C PRO A 198 -8.49 8.43 -3.28
N LEU A 199 -8.98 8.38 -4.52
CA LEU A 199 -9.30 9.55 -5.35
C LEU A 199 -10.81 9.69 -5.53
#